data_fe56f93db3b4c1b8bdf361f9f85ce526
#
_entry.id   fe56f93db3b4c1b8bdf361f9f85ce526
#
_cell.length_a   1.000
_cell.length_b   1.000
_cell.length_c   1.000
_cell.angle_alpha   90.00
_cell.angle_beta   90.00
_cell.angle_gamma   90.00
#
_symmetry.space_group_name_H-M   'P 1'
#
loop_
_entity.id
_entity.type
_entity.pdbx_description
1 polymer ?
#
loop_
_entity_poly.entity_id
_entity_poly.type
_entity_poly.pdbx_seq_one_letter_code
_entity_poly.pdbx_strand_id
1 'polypeptide(L)'
;MRHIPLLLAGTALLLASCGSEPSSTDISDYIGPNPKLVAPSKTTLPTVNVAEAKGWPAGKMPTPAQGLAVNEFAGGLDHPRWLLVLPNGDVLVAETDNPGTDKTGGTIRGKIQKMLMQKAGSSKPSANRISLLRDADGDGVAEAKTALITGLYSPFGMALANGELYVANADGVVAFPFQPGQTQITARARHVANLPSGYNHHWTKSMVASPDGKYLYVGVGSNSNVGENGLEMEKLRAAILRIDAKTGKMALYAAGLRNPVGLAWNPWSGMLWTAVNERDEIGNDLVPDYITSVKPGAFYGWPWSYYGQHVDSRPEPKNPAAVAAAIPPDYATGPHVATLGLTFSAGQRLGPQFAQGAFVGEHGSWNRKPWSGYQVVFVPFAGAMPTGQKPVPILTGFRVEDTAYGRPVGVIIARDGSLLVADDAGGKVWRVSGAAGSVQTAAR
;
A
#
# COMPACT_ATOMS: atom_id res chain seq x y z
N MET A 1 -66.03 -33.54 24.29
CA MET A 1 -65.02 -33.07 23.33
C MET A 1 -64.19 -32.03 24.04
N ARG A 2 -62.94 -32.38 24.41
CA ARG A 2 -62.01 -31.50 25.15
C ARG A 2 -61.05 -30.85 24.15
N HIS A 3 -61.07 -29.55 24.04
CA HIS A 3 -60.09 -28.77 23.25
C HIS A 3 -58.81 -28.59 24.05
N ILE A 4 -57.70 -29.07 23.51
CA ILE A 4 -56.34 -28.80 24.03
C ILE A 4 -55.77 -27.62 23.22
N PRO A 5 -55.33 -26.53 23.85
CA PRO A 5 -54.62 -25.49 23.12
C PRO A 5 -53.16 -25.89 22.89
N LEU A 6 -52.72 -25.85 21.63
CA LEU A 6 -51.32 -25.98 21.25
C LEU A 6 -50.56 -24.71 21.58
N LEU A 7 -49.65 -24.76 22.60
CA LEU A 7 -48.67 -23.71 22.86
C LEU A 7 -47.55 -23.83 21.79
N LEU A 8 -47.50 -22.88 20.85
CA LEU A 8 -46.32 -22.64 20.07
C LEU A 8 -45.27 -21.92 20.93
N ALA A 9 -44.27 -22.66 21.37
CA ALA A 9 -43.05 -22.07 21.94
C ALA A 9 -42.18 -21.56 20.79
N GLY A 10 -42.19 -20.25 20.55
CA GLY A 10 -41.27 -19.58 19.63
C GLY A 10 -39.87 -19.60 20.20
N THR A 11 -39.02 -20.46 19.69
CA THR A 11 -37.57 -20.43 19.96
C THR A 11 -36.97 -19.25 19.19
N ALA A 12 -36.80 -18.12 19.88
CA ALA A 12 -35.97 -17.04 19.36
C ALA A 12 -34.53 -17.54 19.31
N LEU A 13 -34.04 -17.90 18.12
CA LEU A 13 -32.61 -18.08 17.88
C LEU A 13 -31.94 -16.72 18.08
N LEU A 14 -31.31 -16.54 19.23
CA LEU A 14 -30.27 -15.54 19.44
C LEU A 14 -29.12 -15.91 18.50
N LEU A 15 -29.05 -15.29 17.33
CA LEU A 15 -27.83 -15.23 16.52
C LEU A 15 -26.82 -14.43 17.31
N ALA A 16 -26.09 -15.11 18.21
CA ALA A 16 -24.90 -14.57 18.81
C ALA A 16 -23.96 -14.18 17.66
N SER A 17 -23.62 -12.91 17.56
CA SER A 17 -22.62 -12.38 16.65
C SER A 17 -21.31 -13.14 16.86
N CYS A 18 -21.01 -14.12 16.00
CA CYS A 18 -19.77 -14.91 16.04
C CYS A 18 -18.55 -14.14 15.49
N GLY A 19 -18.57 -12.82 15.46
CA GLY A 19 -17.41 -11.98 15.12
C GLY A 19 -16.60 -11.63 16.37
N SER A 20 -15.31 -11.28 16.20
CA SER A 20 -14.50 -10.75 17.29
C SER A 20 -15.13 -9.46 17.85
N GLU A 21 -15.11 -9.32 19.18
CA GLU A 21 -15.52 -8.08 19.84
C GLU A 21 -14.71 -6.88 19.28
N PRO A 22 -15.30 -5.70 19.15
CA PRO A 22 -14.58 -4.49 18.76
C PRO A 22 -13.38 -4.25 19.68
N SER A 23 -12.28 -3.72 19.13
CA SER A 23 -11.16 -3.29 19.96
C SER A 23 -11.60 -2.19 20.91
N SER A 24 -11.28 -2.34 22.19
CA SER A 24 -11.47 -1.32 23.23
C SER A 24 -10.21 -0.52 23.52
N THR A 25 -9.08 -0.88 22.91
CA THR A 25 -7.78 -0.25 23.11
C THR A 25 -7.59 0.91 22.13
N ASP A 26 -6.97 1.99 22.57
CA ASP A 26 -6.57 3.09 21.68
C ASP A 26 -5.58 2.57 20.63
N ILE A 27 -5.84 2.86 19.38
CA ILE A 27 -4.97 2.44 18.27
C ILE A 27 -3.53 2.94 18.45
N SER A 28 -3.34 4.06 19.13
CA SER A 28 -2.02 4.65 19.39
C SER A 28 -1.08 3.74 20.19
N ASP A 29 -1.61 2.81 20.99
CA ASP A 29 -0.82 1.80 21.71
C ASP A 29 -0.09 0.83 20.77
N TYR A 30 -0.62 0.67 19.56
CA TYR A 30 -0.10 -0.25 18.54
C TYR A 30 0.78 0.45 17.49
N ILE A 31 1.13 1.73 17.71
CA ILE A 31 1.89 2.56 16.77
C ILE A 31 3.23 2.96 17.39
N GLY A 32 4.29 2.92 16.59
CA GLY A 32 5.63 3.35 16.99
C GLY A 32 6.68 2.23 16.92
N PRO A 33 7.90 2.47 17.43
CA PRO A 33 8.99 1.49 17.35
C PRO A 33 8.79 0.28 18.26
N ASN A 34 7.99 0.43 19.34
CA ASN A 34 7.69 -0.62 20.31
C ASN A 34 6.17 -0.74 20.49
N PRO A 35 5.43 -1.25 19.48
CA PRO A 35 3.99 -1.37 19.58
C PRO A 35 3.60 -2.42 20.62
N LYS A 36 2.46 -2.23 21.26
CA LYS A 36 1.83 -3.26 22.08
C LYS A 36 1.42 -4.43 21.17
N LEU A 37 1.83 -5.63 21.49
CA LEU A 37 1.41 -6.84 20.80
C LEU A 37 0.53 -7.66 21.75
N VAL A 38 -0.75 -7.79 21.40
CA VAL A 38 -1.72 -8.58 22.17
C VAL A 38 -1.63 -10.05 21.83
N ALA A 39 -2.24 -10.92 22.62
CA ALA A 39 -2.34 -12.33 22.28
C ALA A 39 -3.23 -12.53 21.04
N PRO A 40 -2.91 -13.47 20.14
CA PRO A 40 -3.74 -13.81 19.00
C PRO A 40 -5.16 -14.22 19.42
N SER A 41 -6.16 -13.65 18.75
CA SER A 41 -7.55 -14.03 18.95
C SER A 41 -7.82 -15.40 18.28
N LYS A 42 -8.54 -16.27 18.99
CA LYS A 42 -8.94 -17.60 18.50
C LYS A 42 -10.40 -17.60 18.01
N THR A 43 -10.84 -16.54 17.34
CA THR A 43 -12.21 -16.50 16.82
C THR A 43 -12.39 -17.47 15.64
N THR A 44 -13.54 -18.14 15.59
CA THR A 44 -13.87 -19.11 14.52
C THR A 44 -14.11 -18.42 13.17
N LEU A 45 -14.54 -17.16 13.19
CA LEU A 45 -14.78 -16.35 12.02
C LEU A 45 -13.93 -15.07 12.09
N PRO A 46 -13.23 -14.71 11.00
CA PRO A 46 -12.48 -13.46 10.96
C PRO A 46 -13.42 -12.26 11.03
N THR A 47 -12.94 -11.15 11.61
CA THR A 47 -13.65 -9.88 11.53
C THR A 47 -13.75 -9.45 10.06
N VAL A 48 -14.94 -9.09 9.62
CA VAL A 48 -15.19 -8.46 8.33
C VAL A 48 -15.89 -7.13 8.58
N ASN A 49 -15.28 -6.03 8.15
CA ASN A 49 -15.78 -4.67 8.35
C ASN A 49 -15.33 -3.78 7.19
N VAL A 50 -15.98 -3.95 6.02
CA VAL A 50 -15.61 -3.26 4.78
C VAL A 50 -16.43 -1.99 4.62
N ALA A 51 -15.76 -0.83 4.56
CA ALA A 51 -16.38 0.42 4.14
C ALA A 51 -16.69 0.36 2.64
N GLU A 52 -17.91 0.75 2.26
CA GLU A 52 -18.37 0.73 0.87
C GLU A 52 -17.71 1.86 0.06
N ALA A 53 -17.01 1.52 -1.01
CA ALA A 53 -16.39 2.50 -1.89
C ALA A 53 -17.43 3.14 -2.82
N LYS A 54 -17.65 4.46 -2.67
CA LYS A 54 -18.63 5.22 -3.46
C LYS A 54 -18.00 6.32 -4.31
N GLY A 55 -16.71 6.63 -4.08
CA GLY A 55 -16.08 7.79 -4.68
C GLY A 55 -16.53 9.11 -4.04
N TRP A 56 -15.89 10.19 -4.41
CA TRP A 56 -16.11 11.51 -3.83
C TRP A 56 -17.40 12.14 -4.36
N PRO A 57 -18.29 12.60 -3.48
CA PRO A 57 -19.40 13.46 -3.89
C PRO A 57 -18.90 14.75 -4.55
N ALA A 58 -19.69 15.34 -5.44
CA ALA A 58 -19.32 16.57 -6.11
C ALA A 58 -18.94 17.68 -5.12
N GLY A 59 -17.80 18.33 -5.34
CA GLY A 59 -17.25 19.39 -4.50
C GLY A 59 -16.70 18.93 -3.14
N LYS A 60 -16.67 17.63 -2.84
CA LYS A 60 -16.03 17.10 -1.63
C LYS A 60 -14.59 16.71 -1.91
N MET A 61 -13.75 16.95 -0.92
CA MET A 61 -12.32 16.69 -0.94
C MET A 61 -11.89 16.12 0.42
N PRO A 62 -10.74 15.42 0.51
CA PRO A 62 -10.16 15.07 1.80
C PRO A 62 -9.80 16.30 2.61
N THR A 63 -9.67 16.14 3.92
CA THR A 63 -9.38 17.21 4.87
C THR A 63 -7.89 17.30 5.11
N PRO A 64 -7.20 18.38 4.74
CA PRO A 64 -5.78 18.57 5.02
C PRO A 64 -5.56 18.95 6.49
N ALA A 65 -4.35 18.68 7.01
CA ALA A 65 -3.92 19.16 8.32
C ALA A 65 -3.85 20.68 8.37
N GLN A 66 -3.87 21.25 9.57
CA GLN A 66 -3.74 22.70 9.77
C GLN A 66 -2.46 23.25 9.12
N GLY A 67 -2.57 24.34 8.38
CA GLY A 67 -1.48 24.98 7.65
C GLY A 67 -1.19 24.33 6.29
N LEU A 68 -1.98 23.34 5.88
CA LEU A 68 -1.94 22.74 4.56
C LEU A 68 -3.22 23.04 3.78
N ALA A 69 -3.12 22.94 2.46
CA ALA A 69 -4.23 23.01 1.52
C ALA A 69 -4.26 21.73 0.68
N VAL A 70 -5.43 21.38 0.16
CA VAL A 70 -5.61 20.26 -0.78
C VAL A 70 -6.43 20.70 -1.98
N ASN A 71 -6.04 20.23 -3.16
CA ASN A 71 -6.82 20.35 -4.39
C ASN A 71 -6.75 19.04 -5.19
N GLU A 72 -7.67 18.85 -6.12
CA GLU A 72 -7.59 17.80 -7.12
C GLU A 72 -6.49 18.14 -8.12
N PHE A 73 -5.44 17.32 -8.19
CA PHE A 73 -4.40 17.44 -9.22
C PHE A 73 -4.88 16.85 -10.55
N ALA A 74 -5.55 15.69 -10.50
CA ALA A 74 -6.18 15.07 -11.67
C ALA A 74 -7.34 14.16 -11.23
N GLY A 75 -8.39 14.12 -12.05
CA GLY A 75 -9.55 13.24 -11.84
C GLY A 75 -9.90 12.43 -13.08
N GLY A 76 -10.93 11.57 -12.95
CA GLY A 76 -11.39 10.71 -14.01
C GLY A 76 -10.33 9.67 -14.42
N LEU A 77 -9.60 9.16 -13.43
CA LEU A 77 -8.62 8.07 -13.59
C LEU A 77 -9.28 6.72 -13.25
N ASP A 78 -8.81 5.66 -13.88
CA ASP A 78 -9.29 4.31 -13.64
C ASP A 78 -8.41 3.62 -12.60
N HIS A 79 -8.78 3.71 -11.31
CA HIS A 79 -8.10 3.04 -10.21
C HIS A 79 -6.60 3.41 -10.14
N PRO A 80 -6.25 4.71 -9.97
CA PRO A 80 -4.86 5.16 -9.91
C PRO A 80 -4.19 4.66 -8.62
N ARG A 81 -3.06 3.96 -8.76
CA ARG A 81 -2.44 3.33 -7.59
C ARG A 81 -1.01 3.78 -7.32
N TRP A 82 -0.20 3.94 -8.33
CA TRP A 82 1.21 4.27 -8.13
C TRP A 82 1.62 5.48 -8.94
N LEU A 83 2.56 6.23 -8.42
CA LEU A 83 3.00 7.51 -8.98
C LEU A 83 4.51 7.50 -9.20
N LEU A 84 4.95 8.17 -10.27
CA LEU A 84 6.35 8.49 -10.52
C LEU A 84 6.44 9.92 -11.05
N VAL A 85 7.19 10.78 -10.38
CA VAL A 85 7.48 12.13 -10.85
C VAL A 85 8.70 12.13 -11.75
N LEU A 86 8.58 12.66 -12.94
CA LEU A 86 9.66 12.76 -13.92
C LEU A 86 10.51 14.03 -13.70
N PRO A 87 11.76 14.05 -14.21
CA PRO A 87 12.64 15.22 -14.03
C PRO A 87 12.10 16.54 -14.58
N ASN A 88 11.22 16.49 -15.60
CA ASN A 88 10.58 17.67 -16.16
C ASN A 88 9.31 18.12 -15.37
N GLY A 89 8.88 17.37 -14.36
CA GLY A 89 7.72 17.64 -13.53
C GLY A 89 6.46 16.87 -13.93
N ASP A 90 6.42 16.21 -15.08
CA ASP A 90 5.30 15.33 -15.44
C ASP A 90 5.15 14.21 -14.41
N VAL A 91 3.92 13.74 -14.20
CA VAL A 91 3.59 12.69 -13.25
C VAL A 91 3.05 11.48 -14.01
N LEU A 92 3.70 10.34 -13.85
CA LEU A 92 3.19 9.07 -14.35
C LEU A 92 2.30 8.40 -13.30
N VAL A 93 1.18 7.86 -13.75
CA VAL A 93 0.19 7.18 -12.91
C VAL A 93 -0.04 5.77 -13.44
N ALA A 94 0.16 4.75 -12.61
CA ALA A 94 -0.28 3.40 -12.91
C ALA A 94 -1.79 3.30 -12.62
N GLU A 95 -2.59 3.17 -13.68
CA GLU A 95 -4.01 2.91 -13.61
C GLU A 95 -4.23 1.40 -13.76
N THR A 96 -4.59 0.75 -12.64
CA THR A 96 -4.40 -0.70 -12.51
C THR A 96 -5.26 -1.32 -11.42
N ASP A 97 -5.69 -2.55 -11.63
CA ASP A 97 -6.38 -3.39 -10.65
C ASP A 97 -5.88 -4.84 -10.76
N ASN A 98 -6.39 -5.71 -9.89
CA ASN A 98 -6.08 -7.13 -9.84
C ASN A 98 -6.22 -7.77 -11.24
N PRO A 99 -5.24 -8.57 -11.71
CA PRO A 99 -5.29 -9.23 -13.02
C PRO A 99 -6.36 -10.32 -13.13
N GLY A 100 -7.13 -10.60 -12.09
CA GLY A 100 -8.21 -11.59 -12.11
C GLY A 100 -7.72 -13.05 -12.10
N THR A 101 -6.47 -13.30 -11.82
CA THR A 101 -5.86 -14.65 -11.81
C THR A 101 -6.11 -15.43 -10.51
N ASP A 102 -6.85 -14.85 -9.58
CA ASP A 102 -7.14 -15.47 -8.28
C ASP A 102 -8.18 -16.60 -8.46
N LYS A 103 -7.71 -17.86 -8.42
CA LYS A 103 -8.56 -19.05 -8.63
C LYS A 103 -9.46 -19.42 -7.45
N THR A 104 -9.43 -18.66 -6.35
CA THR A 104 -10.29 -18.92 -5.17
C THR A 104 -11.78 -18.69 -5.45
N GLY A 105 -12.15 -18.09 -6.57
CA GLY A 105 -13.53 -17.75 -6.94
C GLY A 105 -14.53 -18.92 -7.02
N GLY A 106 -14.06 -20.17 -7.05
CA GLY A 106 -14.88 -21.37 -7.04
C GLY A 106 -15.35 -21.81 -5.65
N THR A 107 -14.68 -21.41 -4.59
CA THR A 107 -15.01 -21.77 -3.21
C THR A 107 -15.98 -20.76 -2.59
N ILE A 108 -16.74 -21.17 -1.56
CA ILE A 108 -17.63 -20.26 -0.81
C ILE A 108 -16.82 -19.09 -0.23
N ARG A 109 -15.64 -19.38 0.35
CA ARG A 109 -14.71 -18.36 0.88
C ARG A 109 -14.29 -17.39 -0.22
N GLY A 110 -13.91 -17.88 -1.40
CA GLY A 110 -13.51 -17.04 -2.52
C GLY A 110 -14.65 -16.17 -3.07
N LYS A 111 -15.89 -16.68 -3.09
CA LYS A 111 -17.06 -15.87 -3.47
C LYS A 111 -17.33 -14.74 -2.49
N ILE A 112 -17.22 -15.01 -1.18
CA ILE A 112 -17.37 -14.00 -0.13
C ILE A 112 -16.24 -12.97 -0.27
N GLN A 113 -14.99 -13.40 -0.42
CA GLN A 113 -13.86 -12.51 -0.63
C GLN A 113 -14.05 -11.61 -1.86
N LYS A 114 -14.49 -12.17 -2.98
CA LYS A 114 -14.79 -11.39 -4.19
C LYS A 114 -15.86 -10.33 -3.95
N MET A 115 -16.95 -10.69 -3.26
CA MET A 115 -18.02 -9.74 -2.89
C MET A 115 -17.47 -8.60 -1.99
N LEU A 116 -16.60 -8.93 -1.02
CA LEU A 116 -15.98 -7.95 -0.15
C LEU A 116 -15.03 -7.02 -0.90
N MET A 117 -14.24 -7.55 -1.83
CA MET A 117 -13.36 -6.77 -2.70
C MET A 117 -14.16 -5.82 -3.60
N GLN A 118 -15.28 -6.31 -4.17
CA GLN A 118 -16.20 -5.47 -4.95
C GLN A 118 -16.76 -4.32 -4.10
N LYS A 119 -17.21 -4.60 -2.88
CA LYS A 119 -17.66 -3.57 -1.94
C LYS A 119 -16.56 -2.56 -1.62
N ALA A 120 -15.31 -3.00 -1.54
CA ALA A 120 -14.15 -2.17 -1.29
C ALA A 120 -13.70 -1.32 -2.50
N GLY A 121 -14.34 -1.47 -3.67
CA GLY A 121 -14.05 -0.67 -4.87
C GLY A 121 -13.26 -1.40 -5.97
N SER A 122 -12.77 -2.62 -5.73
CA SER A 122 -12.07 -3.45 -6.72
C SER A 122 -13.09 -4.25 -7.54
N SER A 123 -13.78 -3.59 -8.48
CA SER A 123 -14.86 -4.21 -9.27
C SER A 123 -14.72 -4.05 -10.78
N LYS A 124 -13.77 -3.23 -11.22
CA LYS A 124 -13.53 -2.96 -12.64
C LYS A 124 -12.36 -3.77 -13.16
N PRO A 125 -12.36 -4.16 -14.45
CA PRO A 125 -11.15 -4.69 -15.07
C PRO A 125 -10.00 -3.69 -14.94
N SER A 126 -8.77 -4.18 -14.77
CA SER A 126 -7.58 -3.33 -14.76
C SER A 126 -7.49 -2.52 -16.07
N ALA A 127 -7.24 -1.23 -15.97
CA ALA A 127 -7.03 -0.35 -17.13
C ALA A 127 -5.75 -0.69 -17.89
N ASN A 128 -4.80 -1.38 -17.24
CA ASN A 128 -3.58 -1.89 -17.86
C ASN A 128 -2.76 -0.83 -18.60
N ARG A 129 -2.68 0.38 -18.03
CA ARG A 129 -1.98 1.50 -18.66
C ARG A 129 -1.18 2.33 -17.65
N ILE A 130 -0.20 3.04 -18.17
CA ILE A 130 0.46 4.16 -17.51
C ILE A 130 -0.05 5.44 -18.16
N SER A 131 -0.63 6.33 -17.40
CA SER A 131 -1.04 7.66 -17.82
C SER A 131 -0.01 8.70 -17.43
N LEU A 132 0.19 9.70 -18.30
CA LEU A 132 1.00 10.88 -18.04
C LEU A 132 0.07 12.04 -17.71
N LEU A 133 0.34 12.70 -16.62
CA LEU A 133 -0.30 13.95 -16.18
C LEU A 133 0.71 15.09 -16.28
N ARG A 134 0.30 16.20 -16.83
CA ARG A 134 1.12 17.41 -16.93
C ARG A 134 0.36 18.62 -16.45
N ASP A 135 0.90 19.30 -15.47
CA ASP A 135 0.56 20.65 -15.04
C ASP A 135 1.43 21.61 -15.88
N ALA A 136 0.84 22.22 -16.87
CA ALA A 136 1.57 22.99 -17.87
C ALA A 136 1.82 24.44 -17.45
N ASP A 137 0.93 25.04 -16.67
CA ASP A 137 1.02 26.42 -16.21
C ASP A 137 1.50 26.57 -14.75
N GLY A 138 1.61 25.43 -14.02
CA GLY A 138 2.17 25.40 -12.66
C GLY A 138 1.16 25.79 -11.58
N ASP A 139 -0.14 25.70 -11.86
CA ASP A 139 -1.20 26.06 -10.90
C ASP A 139 -1.53 24.93 -9.91
N GLY A 140 -1.00 23.73 -10.15
CA GLY A 140 -1.19 22.55 -9.33
C GLY A 140 -2.38 21.69 -9.74
N VAL A 141 -2.87 21.87 -10.98
CA VAL A 141 -3.86 21.02 -11.65
C VAL A 141 -3.24 20.51 -12.96
N ALA A 142 -3.46 19.27 -13.31
CA ALA A 142 -2.96 18.71 -14.56
C ALA A 142 -3.97 18.92 -15.69
N GLU A 143 -3.68 19.85 -16.63
CA GLU A 143 -4.51 20.13 -17.82
C GLU A 143 -4.40 19.01 -18.85
N ALA A 144 -3.21 18.40 -18.97
CA ALA A 144 -2.99 17.31 -19.91
C ALA A 144 -3.00 15.95 -19.19
N LYS A 145 -3.82 15.06 -19.73
CA LYS A 145 -3.89 13.65 -19.34
C LYS A 145 -3.83 12.78 -20.60
N THR A 146 -2.76 12.00 -20.75
CA THR A 146 -2.56 11.13 -21.92
C THR A 146 -2.20 9.71 -21.49
N ALA A 147 -2.66 8.71 -22.24
CA ALA A 147 -2.22 7.34 -22.07
C ALA A 147 -0.79 7.20 -22.66
N LEU A 148 0.22 7.21 -21.80
CA LEU A 148 1.63 7.09 -22.19
C LEU A 148 1.93 5.69 -22.76
N ILE A 149 1.44 4.64 -22.06
CA ILE A 149 1.59 3.23 -22.46
C ILE A 149 0.30 2.50 -22.15
N THR A 150 -0.15 1.65 -23.07
CA THR A 150 -1.31 0.77 -22.92
C THR A 150 -0.93 -0.69 -23.15
N GLY A 151 -1.85 -1.61 -22.86
CA GLY A 151 -1.65 -3.05 -23.10
C GLY A 151 -0.63 -3.71 -22.18
N LEU A 152 -0.42 -3.13 -21.00
CA LEU A 152 0.38 -3.72 -19.93
C LEU A 152 -0.43 -4.81 -19.19
N TYR A 153 0.19 -5.48 -18.22
CA TYR A 153 -0.47 -6.51 -17.41
C TYR A 153 -0.49 -6.15 -15.93
N SER A 154 -1.54 -5.47 -15.49
CA SER A 154 -1.69 -4.90 -14.15
C SER A 154 -0.39 -4.22 -13.67
N PRO A 155 0.07 -3.14 -14.36
CA PRO A 155 1.31 -2.44 -14.05
C PRO A 155 1.22 -1.77 -12.68
N PHE A 156 2.34 -1.69 -11.94
CA PHE A 156 2.35 -1.02 -10.65
C PHE A 156 3.61 -0.16 -10.46
N GLY A 157 4.74 -0.77 -10.14
CA GLY A 157 6.00 -0.07 -9.92
C GLY A 157 6.58 0.52 -11.20
N MET A 158 7.13 1.73 -11.10
CA MET A 158 7.79 2.43 -12.20
C MET A 158 9.12 2.99 -11.73
N ALA A 159 10.12 2.98 -12.60
CA ALA A 159 11.40 3.63 -12.35
C ALA A 159 11.99 4.17 -13.67
N LEU A 160 12.56 5.38 -13.62
CA LEU A 160 13.31 5.95 -14.73
C LEU A 160 14.81 5.82 -14.45
N ALA A 161 15.52 5.10 -15.28
CA ALA A 161 16.98 4.93 -15.18
C ALA A 161 17.59 4.65 -16.57
N ASN A 162 18.81 5.08 -16.78
CA ASN A 162 19.61 4.77 -17.99
C ASN A 162 18.91 5.10 -19.32
N GLY A 163 18.03 6.11 -19.36
CA GLY A 163 17.25 6.46 -20.56
C GLY A 163 16.10 5.50 -20.86
N GLU A 164 15.73 4.65 -19.91
CA GLU A 164 14.60 3.72 -20.04
C GLU A 164 13.59 3.95 -18.89
N LEU A 165 12.31 3.83 -19.23
CA LEU A 165 11.23 3.69 -18.25
C LEU A 165 11.00 2.20 -18.00
N TYR A 166 11.29 1.75 -16.77
CA TYR A 166 11.01 0.40 -16.30
C TYR A 166 9.61 0.36 -15.69
N VAL A 167 8.85 -0.67 -16.03
CA VAL A 167 7.51 -0.92 -15.50
C VAL A 167 7.45 -2.35 -14.97
N ALA A 168 7.06 -2.48 -13.69
CA ALA A 168 6.78 -3.78 -13.07
C ALA A 168 5.29 -4.13 -13.27
N ASN A 169 5.04 -5.10 -14.13
CA ASN A 169 3.74 -5.75 -14.29
C ASN A 169 3.52 -6.81 -13.20
N ALA A 170 2.31 -7.35 -13.12
CA ALA A 170 2.00 -8.41 -12.15
C ALA A 170 2.81 -9.71 -12.36
N ASP A 171 3.43 -9.90 -13.52
CA ASP A 171 4.16 -11.12 -13.93
C ASP A 171 5.63 -10.89 -14.32
N GLY A 172 6.07 -9.64 -14.43
CA GLY A 172 7.44 -9.36 -14.85
C GLY A 172 7.79 -7.89 -14.94
N VAL A 173 9.05 -7.59 -15.21
CA VAL A 173 9.55 -6.25 -15.46
C VAL A 173 9.83 -6.08 -16.95
N VAL A 174 9.34 -4.98 -17.51
CA VAL A 174 9.61 -4.55 -18.88
C VAL A 174 10.25 -3.16 -18.88
N ALA A 175 10.98 -2.82 -19.93
CA ALA A 175 11.62 -1.52 -20.11
C ALA A 175 11.30 -0.94 -21.47
N PHE A 176 11.18 0.37 -21.54
CA PHE A 176 10.91 1.13 -22.75
C PHE A 176 11.95 2.25 -22.89
N PRO A 177 12.56 2.46 -24.06
CA PRO A 177 13.29 3.71 -24.33
C PRO A 177 12.37 4.90 -24.06
N PHE A 178 12.81 5.84 -23.23
CA PHE A 178 11.98 6.95 -22.82
C PHE A 178 12.80 8.20 -22.51
N GLN A 179 12.32 9.33 -23.02
CA GLN A 179 12.84 10.65 -22.73
C GLN A 179 11.75 11.50 -22.07
N PRO A 180 12.03 12.18 -20.94
CA PRO A 180 11.09 13.12 -20.34
C PRO A 180 10.60 14.15 -21.36
N GLY A 181 9.26 14.40 -21.37
CA GLY A 181 8.62 15.25 -22.39
C GLY A 181 7.85 14.48 -23.46
N GLN A 182 8.15 13.20 -23.67
CA GLN A 182 7.32 12.34 -24.52
C GLN A 182 5.96 12.12 -23.87
N THR A 183 4.90 12.16 -24.67
CA THR A 183 3.51 11.95 -24.21
C THR A 183 2.95 10.59 -24.64
N GLN A 184 3.70 9.82 -25.44
CA GLN A 184 3.34 8.48 -25.87
C GLN A 184 4.62 7.64 -26.11
N ILE A 185 4.58 6.38 -25.74
CA ILE A 185 5.61 5.39 -26.05
C ILE A 185 5.02 4.37 -27.02
N THR A 186 5.56 4.33 -28.24
CA THR A 186 5.18 3.38 -29.28
C THR A 186 6.25 2.29 -29.48
N ALA A 187 7.41 2.45 -28.84
CA ALA A 187 8.50 1.48 -28.90
C ALA A 187 8.06 0.15 -28.27
N ARG A 188 8.54 -0.96 -28.85
CA ARG A 188 8.33 -2.29 -28.28
C ARG A 188 9.05 -2.41 -26.93
N ALA A 189 8.37 -3.01 -25.97
CA ALA A 189 8.96 -3.33 -24.67
C ALA A 189 10.14 -4.28 -24.78
N ARG A 190 11.22 -3.99 -24.06
CA ARG A 190 12.27 -4.94 -23.74
C ARG A 190 11.89 -5.72 -22.50
N HIS A 191 11.84 -7.04 -22.56
CA HIS A 191 11.69 -7.88 -21.39
C HIS A 191 12.96 -7.80 -20.53
N VAL A 192 12.80 -7.58 -19.21
CA VAL A 192 13.90 -7.50 -18.24
C VAL A 192 13.98 -8.76 -17.39
N ALA A 193 12.90 -9.12 -16.69
CA ALA A 193 12.85 -10.28 -15.83
C ALA A 193 11.41 -10.77 -15.63
N ASN A 194 11.21 -12.08 -15.43
CA ASN A 194 9.96 -12.63 -14.95
C ASN A 194 9.86 -12.46 -13.44
N LEU A 195 8.65 -12.22 -12.93
CA LEU A 195 8.34 -12.16 -11.50
C LEU A 195 7.38 -13.27 -11.11
N PRO A 196 7.34 -13.68 -9.83
CA PRO A 196 6.35 -14.62 -9.35
C PRO A 196 4.92 -14.15 -9.69
N SER A 197 4.18 -14.98 -10.42
CA SER A 197 2.86 -14.69 -10.99
C SER A 197 1.93 -15.88 -10.88
N GLY A 198 0.88 -15.95 -11.69
CA GLY A 198 -0.10 -17.02 -11.71
C GLY A 198 -1.14 -16.81 -10.62
N TYR A 199 -1.17 -17.65 -9.59
CA TYR A 199 -1.95 -17.41 -8.38
C TYR A 199 -1.30 -16.25 -7.62
N ASN A 200 -1.92 -15.10 -7.60
CA ASN A 200 -1.24 -13.86 -7.26
C ASN A 200 -2.08 -12.99 -6.30
N HIS A 201 -2.30 -13.48 -5.08
CA HIS A 201 -3.13 -12.81 -4.08
C HIS A 201 -2.66 -11.36 -3.82
N HIS A 202 -1.38 -11.16 -3.52
CA HIS A 202 -0.76 -9.84 -3.52
C HIS A 202 -0.07 -9.61 -4.86
N TRP A 203 -0.83 -9.11 -5.83
CA TRP A 203 -0.41 -8.99 -7.23
C TRP A 203 0.50 -7.79 -7.51
N THR A 204 0.48 -6.76 -6.69
CA THR A 204 1.27 -5.54 -6.85
C THR A 204 2.78 -5.84 -6.84
N LYS A 205 3.51 -5.16 -7.70
CA LYS A 205 4.96 -5.25 -7.82
C LYS A 205 5.52 -3.84 -7.77
N SER A 206 5.69 -3.29 -6.56
CA SER A 206 6.34 -1.98 -6.40
C SER A 206 7.81 -2.06 -6.83
N MET A 207 8.36 -0.95 -7.29
CA MET A 207 9.73 -0.93 -7.79
C MET A 207 10.38 0.43 -7.57
N VAL A 208 11.68 0.40 -7.24
CA VAL A 208 12.57 1.56 -7.28
C VAL A 208 13.90 1.17 -7.92
N ALA A 209 14.53 2.10 -8.63
CA ALA A 209 15.90 1.91 -9.11
C ALA A 209 16.91 2.23 -7.99
N SER A 210 18.09 1.60 -8.03
CA SER A 210 19.24 2.06 -7.23
C SER A 210 19.66 3.47 -7.70
N PRO A 211 20.28 4.28 -6.82
CA PRO A 211 20.71 5.63 -7.19
C PRO A 211 21.66 5.69 -8.40
N ASP A 212 22.43 4.64 -8.63
CA ASP A 212 23.34 4.50 -9.79
C ASP A 212 22.64 3.91 -11.03
N GLY A 213 21.36 3.59 -10.96
CA GLY A 213 20.57 2.98 -12.03
C GLY A 213 20.93 1.53 -12.38
N LYS A 214 21.86 0.91 -11.67
CA LYS A 214 22.35 -0.44 -11.97
C LYS A 214 21.37 -1.54 -11.61
N TYR A 215 20.62 -1.35 -10.54
CA TYR A 215 19.68 -2.34 -10.01
C TYR A 215 18.26 -1.79 -9.88
N LEU A 216 17.30 -2.69 -10.05
CA LEU A 216 15.90 -2.47 -9.68
C LEU A 216 15.60 -3.30 -8.44
N TYR A 217 14.93 -2.69 -7.47
CA TYR A 217 14.44 -3.37 -6.26
C TYR A 217 12.93 -3.50 -6.37
N VAL A 218 12.44 -4.74 -6.30
CA VAL A 218 11.03 -5.05 -6.54
C VAL A 218 10.43 -5.72 -5.31
N GLY A 219 9.37 -5.12 -4.78
CA GLY A 219 8.56 -5.73 -3.72
C GLY A 219 7.61 -6.77 -4.31
N VAL A 220 7.63 -7.98 -3.77
CA VAL A 220 6.77 -9.10 -4.18
C VAL A 220 6.03 -9.63 -2.96
N GLY A 221 4.75 -9.38 -2.88
CA GLY A 221 3.91 -9.85 -1.77
C GLY A 221 3.71 -11.37 -1.79
N SER A 222 3.27 -11.93 -0.66
CA SER A 222 2.95 -13.34 -0.50
C SER A 222 1.82 -13.77 -1.44
N ASN A 223 1.74 -15.05 -1.72
CA ASN A 223 0.61 -15.66 -2.44
C ASN A 223 -0.63 -15.83 -1.55
N SER A 224 -0.43 -15.86 -0.23
CA SER A 224 -1.43 -16.25 0.75
C SER A 224 -1.34 -15.39 2.01
N ASN A 225 -2.24 -15.57 2.97
CA ASN A 225 -2.20 -14.86 4.25
C ASN A 225 -1.04 -15.34 5.13
N VAL A 226 -0.86 -16.66 5.25
CA VAL A 226 0.14 -17.28 6.15
C VAL A 226 0.79 -18.54 5.57
N GLY A 227 0.79 -18.73 4.25
CA GLY A 227 1.36 -19.91 3.59
C GLY A 227 0.36 -21.06 3.38
N GLU A 228 -0.94 -20.81 3.54
CA GLU A 228 -2.00 -21.81 3.43
C GLU A 228 -2.14 -22.46 2.03
N ASN A 229 -1.56 -21.84 1.00
CA ASN A 229 -1.50 -22.42 -0.34
C ASN A 229 -0.28 -23.32 -0.57
N GLY A 230 0.52 -23.55 0.46
CA GLY A 230 1.78 -24.28 0.41
C GLY A 230 3.00 -23.37 0.20
N LEU A 231 4.09 -23.67 0.89
CA LEU A 231 5.31 -22.83 0.89
C LEU A 231 6.01 -22.79 -0.47
N GLU A 232 5.82 -23.80 -1.32
CA GLU A 232 6.36 -23.79 -2.69
C GLU A 232 5.74 -22.68 -3.54
N MET A 233 4.48 -22.31 -3.26
CA MET A 233 3.81 -21.18 -3.91
C MET A 233 4.35 -19.83 -3.47
N GLU A 234 5.10 -19.80 -2.38
CA GLU A 234 5.71 -18.59 -1.80
C GLU A 234 7.16 -18.37 -2.23
N LYS A 235 7.68 -19.20 -3.14
CA LYS A 235 9.05 -19.05 -3.64
C LYS A 235 9.26 -17.67 -4.27
N LEU A 236 10.28 -16.93 -3.80
CA LEU A 236 10.60 -15.54 -4.18
C LEU A 236 9.45 -14.55 -3.92
N ARG A 237 8.53 -14.86 -3.00
CA ARG A 237 7.46 -14.00 -2.52
C ARG A 237 7.69 -13.58 -1.07
N ALA A 238 6.83 -12.71 -0.55
CA ALA A 238 7.00 -12.06 0.75
C ALA A 238 8.43 -11.49 0.89
N ALA A 239 8.89 -10.82 -0.16
CA ALA A 239 10.30 -10.52 -0.35
C ALA A 239 10.53 -9.22 -1.15
N ILE A 240 11.75 -8.70 -1.03
CA ILE A 240 12.29 -7.73 -1.97
C ILE A 240 13.34 -8.43 -2.82
N LEU A 241 13.18 -8.34 -4.14
CA LEU A 241 14.08 -8.89 -5.13
C LEU A 241 14.95 -7.77 -5.71
N ARG A 242 16.23 -8.02 -5.90
CA ARG A 242 17.16 -7.14 -6.61
C ARG A 242 17.41 -7.70 -8.01
N ILE A 243 17.18 -6.91 -9.02
CA ILE A 243 17.30 -7.26 -10.44
C ILE A 243 18.37 -6.36 -11.08
N ASP A 244 19.36 -6.92 -11.73
CA ASP A 244 20.29 -6.16 -12.56
C ASP A 244 19.53 -5.60 -13.77
N ALA A 245 19.48 -4.27 -13.93
CA ALA A 245 18.64 -3.59 -14.90
C ALA A 245 19.02 -3.90 -16.35
N LYS A 246 20.31 -4.23 -16.59
CA LYS A 246 20.84 -4.55 -17.93
C LYS A 246 20.65 -6.01 -18.30
N THR A 247 20.97 -6.92 -17.38
CA THR A 247 21.02 -8.37 -17.65
C THR A 247 19.77 -9.11 -17.23
N GLY A 248 18.91 -8.51 -16.38
CA GLY A 248 17.74 -9.16 -15.79
C GLY A 248 18.10 -10.19 -14.70
N LYS A 249 19.38 -10.36 -14.35
CA LYS A 249 19.79 -11.31 -13.29
C LYS A 249 19.18 -10.91 -11.95
N MET A 250 18.41 -11.82 -11.38
CA MET A 250 17.65 -11.59 -10.15
C MET A 250 18.30 -12.30 -8.96
N ALA A 251 18.22 -11.65 -7.79
CA ALA A 251 18.64 -12.21 -6.49
C ALA A 251 17.65 -11.80 -5.41
N LEU A 252 17.46 -12.66 -4.40
CA LEU A 252 16.76 -12.33 -3.17
C LEU A 252 17.56 -11.27 -2.41
N TYR A 253 16.90 -10.15 -2.04
CA TYR A 253 17.54 -9.08 -1.27
C TYR A 253 17.16 -9.12 0.20
N ALA A 254 15.87 -9.31 0.51
CA ALA A 254 15.34 -9.52 1.86
C ALA A 254 14.07 -10.36 1.78
N ALA A 255 13.74 -11.10 2.84
CA ALA A 255 12.59 -12.00 2.89
C ALA A 255 11.79 -11.86 4.19
N GLY A 256 10.61 -12.51 4.25
CA GLY A 256 9.75 -12.50 5.42
C GLY A 256 8.94 -11.22 5.58
N LEU A 257 8.82 -10.42 4.53
CA LEU A 257 8.01 -9.21 4.42
C LEU A 257 6.69 -9.58 3.73
N ARG A 258 5.61 -9.82 4.49
CA ARG A 258 4.37 -10.42 3.94
C ARG A 258 3.90 -9.76 2.64
N ASN A 259 3.71 -8.45 2.64
CA ASN A 259 3.34 -7.70 1.44
C ASN A 259 4.04 -6.34 1.41
N PRO A 260 5.31 -6.29 0.93
CA PRO A 260 6.06 -5.03 0.81
C PRO A 260 5.57 -4.26 -0.41
N VAL A 261 4.90 -3.11 -0.18
CA VAL A 261 4.33 -2.30 -1.25
C VAL A 261 5.10 -0.99 -1.44
N GLY A 262 5.15 -0.12 -0.43
CA GLY A 262 5.92 1.12 -0.53
C GLY A 262 7.43 0.84 -0.54
N LEU A 263 8.14 1.34 -1.53
CA LEU A 263 9.60 1.29 -1.58
C LEU A 263 10.15 2.71 -1.78
N ALA A 264 11.09 3.12 -0.93
CA ALA A 264 11.74 4.42 -1.06
C ALA A 264 13.16 4.39 -0.47
N TRP A 265 14.09 5.13 -1.09
CA TRP A 265 15.40 5.37 -0.52
C TRP A 265 15.30 6.49 0.52
N ASN A 266 15.78 6.23 1.74
CA ASN A 266 15.95 7.27 2.74
C ASN A 266 17.09 8.20 2.31
N PRO A 267 16.81 9.48 2.01
CA PRO A 267 17.82 10.38 1.43
C PRO A 267 18.92 10.76 2.40
N TRP A 268 18.71 10.59 3.70
CA TRP A 268 19.70 10.96 4.74
C TRP A 268 20.63 9.80 5.08
N SER A 269 20.22 8.55 4.86
CA SER A 269 21.03 7.37 5.19
C SER A 269 21.43 6.52 3.98
N GLY A 270 20.78 6.72 2.82
CA GLY A 270 20.94 5.86 1.65
C GLY A 270 20.35 4.45 1.82
N MET A 271 19.63 4.18 2.92
CA MET A 271 18.99 2.87 3.15
C MET A 271 17.68 2.76 2.38
N LEU A 272 17.43 1.58 1.82
CA LEU A 272 16.12 1.24 1.27
C LEU A 272 15.12 1.02 2.41
N TRP A 273 13.92 1.58 2.28
CA TRP A 273 12.80 1.38 3.19
C TRP A 273 11.60 0.79 2.47
N THR A 274 10.75 0.10 3.22
CA THR A 274 9.50 -0.46 2.70
C THR A 274 8.34 -0.27 3.68
N ALA A 275 7.14 -0.12 3.11
CA ALA A 275 5.87 -0.21 3.80
C ALA A 275 5.30 -1.62 3.62
N VAL A 276 4.84 -2.24 4.69
CA VAL A 276 4.41 -3.65 4.68
C VAL A 276 3.04 -3.81 5.31
N ASN A 277 2.17 -4.51 4.59
CA ASN A 277 0.91 -5.01 5.13
C ASN A 277 1.12 -6.38 5.75
N GLU A 278 0.78 -6.50 7.02
CA GLU A 278 0.91 -7.73 7.79
C GLU A 278 -0.30 -8.67 7.62
N ARG A 279 -0.22 -9.80 8.31
CA ARG A 279 -1.20 -10.89 8.24
C ARG A 279 -2.50 -10.57 8.95
N ASP A 280 -3.53 -11.25 8.50
CA ASP A 280 -4.90 -11.10 8.97
C ASP A 280 -5.35 -12.31 9.82
N GLU A 281 -6.58 -12.26 10.35
CA GLU A 281 -7.32 -13.37 10.96
C GLU A 281 -6.80 -13.83 12.32
N ILE A 282 -6.07 -12.97 13.05
CA ILE A 282 -5.65 -13.22 14.45
C ILE A 282 -6.06 -12.12 15.41
N GLY A 283 -7.06 -11.34 15.05
CA GLY A 283 -7.71 -10.33 15.89
C GLY A 283 -7.74 -8.95 15.27
N ASN A 284 -8.50 -8.04 15.92
CA ASN A 284 -8.64 -6.65 15.46
C ASN A 284 -7.35 -5.83 15.63
N ASP A 285 -6.49 -6.18 16.60
CA ASP A 285 -5.34 -5.39 16.98
C ASP A 285 -4.00 -6.08 16.68
N LEU A 286 -4.05 -7.17 15.87
CA LEU A 286 -2.87 -7.95 15.50
C LEU A 286 -2.99 -8.44 14.05
N VAL A 287 -1.97 -8.21 13.21
CA VAL A 287 -0.65 -7.68 13.48
C VAL A 287 -0.62 -6.22 12.99
N PRO A 288 0.05 -5.29 13.70
CA PRO A 288 0.25 -3.95 13.17
C PRO A 288 1.02 -3.98 11.85
N ASP A 289 0.55 -3.21 10.85
CA ASP A 289 1.32 -2.89 9.66
C ASP A 289 2.50 -2.01 10.03
N TYR A 290 3.51 -1.90 9.15
CA TYR A 290 4.72 -1.19 9.51
C TYR A 290 5.47 -0.57 8.33
N ILE A 291 6.39 0.34 8.63
CA ILE A 291 7.49 0.73 7.76
C ILE A 291 8.81 0.25 8.37
N THR A 292 9.75 -0.18 7.53
CA THR A 292 11.05 -0.68 8.00
C THR A 292 12.16 -0.45 7.00
N SER A 293 13.38 -0.25 7.52
CA SER A 293 14.61 -0.31 6.73
C SER A 293 14.83 -1.74 6.22
N VAL A 294 15.27 -1.86 4.97
CA VAL A 294 15.49 -3.18 4.36
C VAL A 294 16.96 -3.53 4.38
N LYS A 295 17.34 -4.45 5.23
CA LYS A 295 18.72 -4.93 5.38
C LYS A 295 19.01 -6.07 4.40
N PRO A 296 20.11 -6.04 3.64
CA PRO A 296 20.47 -7.12 2.74
C PRO A 296 20.60 -8.46 3.48
N GLY A 297 19.96 -9.50 2.96
CA GLY A 297 19.98 -10.86 3.55
C GLY A 297 19.09 -11.03 4.79
N ALA A 298 18.40 -9.99 5.26
CA ALA A 298 17.57 -10.09 6.45
C ALA A 298 16.27 -10.86 6.20
N PHE A 299 15.74 -11.44 7.27
CA PHE A 299 14.46 -12.12 7.34
C PHE A 299 13.55 -11.45 8.39
N TYR A 300 12.33 -11.09 8.00
CA TYR A 300 11.39 -10.31 8.84
C TYR A 300 10.25 -11.15 9.42
N GLY A 301 10.31 -12.47 9.30
CA GLY A 301 9.50 -13.44 10.05
C GLY A 301 8.40 -14.14 9.26
N TRP A 302 7.74 -13.51 8.29
CA TRP A 302 6.66 -14.16 7.55
C TRP A 302 7.14 -15.41 6.80
N PRO A 303 6.43 -16.57 6.83
CA PRO A 303 5.14 -16.78 7.48
C PRO A 303 5.20 -17.17 8.96
N TRP A 304 6.33 -17.62 9.49
CA TRP A 304 6.45 -18.32 10.77
C TRP A 304 6.39 -17.43 12.02
N SER A 305 6.74 -16.16 11.87
CA SER A 305 6.68 -15.18 12.98
C SER A 305 6.33 -13.79 12.48
N TYR A 306 6.07 -12.87 13.41
CA TYR A 306 5.83 -11.44 13.16
C TYR A 306 6.53 -10.63 14.25
N TYR A 307 6.85 -9.37 13.96
CA TYR A 307 7.59 -8.49 14.87
C TYR A 307 8.77 -9.20 15.55
N GLY A 308 9.67 -9.74 14.73
CA GLY A 308 10.76 -10.59 15.16
C GLY A 308 10.29 -12.01 15.46
N GLN A 309 10.41 -12.45 16.71
CA GLN A 309 10.24 -13.87 17.09
C GLN A 309 8.88 -14.23 17.68
N HIS A 310 7.85 -13.39 17.49
CA HIS A 310 6.49 -13.73 17.91
C HIS A 310 5.92 -14.79 16.95
N VAL A 311 5.82 -16.02 17.43
CA VAL A 311 5.47 -17.19 16.61
C VAL A 311 4.04 -17.13 16.12
N ASP A 312 3.83 -17.29 14.81
CA ASP A 312 2.53 -17.65 14.24
C ASP A 312 2.41 -19.19 14.22
N SER A 313 1.41 -19.71 14.90
CA SER A 313 1.22 -21.16 15.02
C SER A 313 0.50 -21.79 13.83
N ARG A 314 0.07 -21.02 12.83
CA ARG A 314 -0.72 -21.51 11.68
C ARG A 314 0.11 -22.12 10.55
N PRO A 315 1.28 -21.56 10.15
CA PRO A 315 2.08 -22.09 9.04
C PRO A 315 2.63 -23.49 9.32
N GLU A 316 2.63 -24.33 8.29
CA GLU A 316 3.26 -25.64 8.28
C GLU A 316 4.14 -25.81 7.03
N PRO A 317 5.30 -26.54 7.13
CA PRO A 317 5.91 -27.04 8.38
C PRO A 317 6.45 -25.92 9.27
N LYS A 318 6.56 -26.15 10.56
CA LYS A 318 7.21 -25.21 11.50
C LYS A 318 8.67 -25.02 11.14
N ASN A 319 9.18 -23.80 11.39
CA ASN A 319 10.59 -23.49 11.14
C ASN A 319 11.20 -22.66 12.29
N PRO A 320 11.58 -23.29 13.41
CA PRO A 320 12.16 -22.60 14.56
C PRO A 320 13.45 -21.82 14.23
N ALA A 321 14.24 -22.33 13.27
CA ALA A 321 15.47 -21.65 12.84
C ALA A 321 15.17 -20.33 12.13
N ALA A 322 14.14 -20.30 11.28
CA ALA A 322 13.69 -19.06 10.65
C ALA A 322 13.12 -18.06 11.69
N VAL A 323 12.36 -18.55 12.67
CA VAL A 323 11.88 -17.72 13.78
C VAL A 323 13.04 -17.09 14.55
N ALA A 324 14.07 -17.87 14.88
CA ALA A 324 15.26 -17.39 15.60
C ALA A 324 16.05 -16.34 14.79
N ALA A 325 16.03 -16.41 13.45
CA ALA A 325 16.69 -15.46 12.56
C ALA A 325 15.87 -14.20 12.26
N ALA A 326 14.59 -14.17 12.64
CA ALA A 326 13.70 -13.06 12.31
C ALA A 326 14.05 -11.79 13.11
N ILE A 327 14.13 -10.67 12.40
CA ILE A 327 14.33 -9.34 13.00
C ILE A 327 13.01 -8.57 13.06
N PRO A 328 12.80 -7.70 14.08
CA PRO A 328 11.62 -6.87 14.13
C PRO A 328 11.68 -5.73 13.12
N PRO A 329 10.53 -5.18 12.67
CA PRO A 329 10.47 -3.96 11.90
C PRO A 329 10.79 -2.73 12.77
N ASP A 330 11.10 -1.60 12.11
CA ASP A 330 11.56 -0.39 12.80
C ASP A 330 10.40 0.46 13.38
N TYR A 331 9.21 0.48 12.73
CA TYR A 331 8.11 1.33 13.16
C TYR A 331 6.74 0.80 12.71
N ALA A 332 5.89 0.52 13.68
CA ALA A 332 4.48 0.15 13.45
C ALA A 332 3.64 1.36 13.08
N THR A 333 2.80 1.22 12.07
CA THR A 333 1.82 2.24 11.64
C THR A 333 0.44 2.01 12.24
N GLY A 334 0.18 0.80 12.73
CA GLY A 334 -1.06 0.41 13.40
C GLY A 334 -1.68 -0.85 12.80
N PRO A 335 -2.59 -1.51 13.53
CA PRO A 335 -3.20 -2.75 13.07
C PRO A 335 -4.15 -2.50 11.89
N HIS A 336 -3.94 -3.26 10.82
CA HIS A 336 -4.78 -3.31 9.63
C HIS A 336 -5.00 -1.96 8.91
N VAL A 337 -4.12 -0.98 9.09
CA VAL A 337 -4.25 0.32 8.41
C VAL A 337 -4.03 0.22 6.89
N ALA A 338 -3.51 -0.91 6.43
CA ALA A 338 -3.11 -1.18 5.05
C ALA A 338 -2.07 -0.16 4.55
N THR A 339 -0.89 -0.21 5.16
CA THR A 339 0.25 0.66 4.84
C THR A 339 0.77 0.36 3.44
N LEU A 340 0.51 1.24 2.46
CA LEU A 340 0.85 1.03 1.05
C LEU A 340 1.90 2.02 0.53
N GLY A 341 1.58 3.32 0.51
CA GLY A 341 2.47 4.35 -0.01
C GLY A 341 3.58 4.71 0.97
N LEU A 342 4.78 5.01 0.45
CA LEU A 342 5.91 5.48 1.24
C LEU A 342 6.75 6.43 0.40
N THR A 343 6.98 7.65 0.88
CA THR A 343 7.95 8.59 0.32
C THR A 343 8.59 9.41 1.44
N PHE A 344 9.88 9.72 1.30
CA PHE A 344 10.56 10.61 2.25
C PHE A 344 10.30 12.08 1.92
N SER A 345 10.36 12.94 2.94
CA SER A 345 10.00 14.35 2.84
C SER A 345 11.07 15.25 2.23
N ALA A 346 12.19 14.70 1.75
CA ALA A 346 13.20 15.51 1.07
C ALA A 346 12.59 16.23 -0.14
N GLY A 347 12.85 17.55 -0.23
CA GLY A 347 12.31 18.39 -1.30
C GLY A 347 10.88 18.92 -1.07
N GLN A 348 10.20 18.53 0.02
CA GLN A 348 8.87 19.03 0.35
C GLN A 348 8.87 20.55 0.67
N ARG A 349 7.73 21.20 0.37
CA ARG A 349 7.46 22.62 0.71
C ARG A 349 6.15 22.77 1.49
N LEU A 350 5.80 21.76 2.29
CA LEU A 350 4.59 21.75 3.12
C LEU A 350 4.78 22.50 4.44
N GLY A 351 6.02 22.65 4.90
CA GLY A 351 6.37 23.38 6.10
C GLY A 351 7.54 22.75 6.86
N PRO A 352 8.17 23.51 7.77
CA PRO A 352 9.36 23.07 8.49
C PRO A 352 9.11 21.88 9.43
N GLN A 353 7.88 21.70 9.92
CA GLN A 353 7.48 20.57 10.77
C GLN A 353 7.55 19.21 10.04
N PHE A 354 7.63 19.23 8.70
CA PHE A 354 7.77 18.03 7.85
C PHE A 354 9.17 17.92 7.24
N ALA A 355 10.17 18.62 7.78
CA ALA A 355 11.50 18.71 7.19
C ALA A 355 12.19 17.34 7.08
N GLN A 356 12.01 16.45 8.05
CA GLN A 356 12.66 15.15 8.07
C GLN A 356 11.71 14.06 8.53
N GLY A 357 11.30 13.18 7.60
CA GLY A 357 10.39 12.08 7.87
C GLY A 357 9.89 11.40 6.61
N ALA A 358 8.88 10.56 6.78
CA ALA A 358 8.26 9.82 5.70
C ALA A 358 6.74 10.08 5.67
N PHE A 359 6.20 10.36 4.51
CA PHE A 359 4.76 10.34 4.26
C PHE A 359 4.34 8.90 3.91
N VAL A 360 3.26 8.45 4.54
CA VAL A 360 2.76 7.09 4.45
C VAL A 360 1.29 7.11 4.06
N GLY A 361 0.93 6.43 2.99
CA GLY A 361 -0.45 6.21 2.58
C GLY A 361 -1.03 4.98 3.28
N GLU A 362 -2.09 5.18 4.07
CA GLU A 362 -2.83 4.13 4.77
C GLU A 362 -4.18 3.92 4.06
N HIS A 363 -4.27 2.83 3.30
CA HIS A 363 -5.42 2.54 2.43
C HIS A 363 -6.72 2.27 3.19
N GLY A 364 -6.60 1.80 4.44
CA GLY A 364 -7.71 1.56 5.35
C GLY A 364 -8.12 0.10 5.47
N SER A 365 -8.56 -0.26 6.69
CA SER A 365 -8.89 -1.62 7.07
C SER A 365 -10.17 -2.13 6.39
N TRP A 366 -10.22 -3.46 6.18
CA TRP A 366 -11.40 -4.19 5.75
C TRP A 366 -11.85 -5.23 6.80
N ASN A 367 -11.02 -5.46 7.82
CA ASN A 367 -11.14 -6.57 8.78
C ASN A 367 -10.91 -6.13 10.24
N ARG A 368 -11.12 -4.87 10.56
CA ARG A 368 -10.96 -4.31 11.91
C ARG A 368 -12.21 -3.54 12.37
N LYS A 369 -12.56 -3.68 13.64
CA LYS A 369 -13.56 -2.87 14.35
C LYS A 369 -12.91 -2.25 15.58
N PRO A 370 -12.94 -0.89 15.71
CA PRO A 370 -13.34 0.11 14.70
C PRO A 370 -12.38 0.14 13.50
N TRP A 371 -12.78 0.77 12.39
CA TRP A 371 -11.89 0.96 11.22
C TRP A 371 -10.61 1.72 11.59
N SER A 372 -9.54 1.43 10.85
CA SER A 372 -8.23 2.09 10.96
C SER A 372 -7.71 2.48 9.57
N GLY A 373 -6.76 3.44 9.52
CA GLY A 373 -6.23 3.96 8.26
C GLY A 373 -7.20 4.92 7.56
N TYR A 374 -7.32 4.86 6.22
CA TYR A 374 -8.07 5.80 5.37
C TYR A 374 -7.52 7.23 5.46
N GLN A 375 -6.20 7.36 5.46
CA GLN A 375 -5.52 8.64 5.65
C GLN A 375 -4.11 8.62 5.08
N VAL A 376 -3.49 9.78 5.00
CA VAL A 376 -2.05 9.93 4.82
C VAL A 376 -1.47 10.49 6.11
N VAL A 377 -0.41 9.88 6.58
CA VAL A 377 0.28 10.30 7.80
C VAL A 377 1.73 10.66 7.52
N PHE A 378 2.31 11.49 8.38
CA PHE A 378 3.75 11.79 8.41
C PHE A 378 4.37 11.15 9.63
N VAL A 379 5.38 10.31 9.43
CA VAL A 379 6.20 9.70 10.49
C VAL A 379 7.49 10.51 10.61
N PRO A 380 7.74 11.18 11.75
CA PRO A 380 8.96 11.97 11.95
C PRO A 380 10.21 11.09 12.07
N PHE A 381 11.30 11.52 11.42
CA PHE A 381 12.61 10.86 11.45
C PHE A 381 13.68 11.79 12.06
N ALA A 382 14.73 11.17 12.57
CA ALA A 382 16.00 11.80 12.86
C ALA A 382 17.11 11.04 12.13
N GLY A 383 17.56 11.59 11.00
CA GLY A 383 18.52 10.92 10.12
C GLY A 383 17.98 9.60 9.55
N ALA A 384 18.60 8.50 9.96
CA ALA A 384 18.27 7.17 9.42
C ALA A 384 16.96 6.57 9.94
N MET A 385 16.48 6.98 11.13
CA MET A 385 15.47 6.25 11.88
C MET A 385 14.28 7.13 12.31
N PRO A 386 13.09 6.55 12.49
CA PRO A 386 11.94 7.24 13.11
C PRO A 386 12.29 7.72 14.53
N THR A 387 11.75 8.90 14.91
CA THR A 387 12.01 9.49 16.25
C THR A 387 11.27 8.80 17.38
N GLY A 388 10.37 7.88 17.10
CA GLY A 388 9.46 7.28 18.08
C GLY A 388 8.22 8.11 18.40
N GLN A 389 8.11 9.32 17.88
CA GLN A 389 6.88 10.12 17.99
C GLN A 389 5.74 9.45 17.21
N LYS A 390 4.51 9.73 17.63
CA LYS A 390 3.32 9.28 16.91
C LYS A 390 3.24 9.96 15.54
N PRO A 391 2.67 9.28 14.52
CA PRO A 391 2.52 9.88 13.20
C PRO A 391 1.53 11.05 13.26
N VAL A 392 1.78 12.04 12.42
CA VAL A 392 0.92 13.22 12.27
C VAL A 392 -0.01 12.99 11.08
N PRO A 393 -1.34 13.01 11.24
CA PRO A 393 -2.26 12.98 10.11
C PRO A 393 -2.07 14.18 9.19
N ILE A 394 -1.88 13.93 7.89
CA ILE A 394 -1.66 14.95 6.86
C ILE A 394 -2.90 15.19 6.01
N LEU A 395 -3.58 14.10 5.66
CA LEU A 395 -4.78 14.14 4.83
C LEU A 395 -5.75 13.07 5.33
N THR A 396 -6.95 13.48 5.71
CA THR A 396 -7.99 12.65 6.33
C THR A 396 -9.33 12.79 5.60
N GLY A 397 -10.40 12.17 6.10
CA GLY A 397 -11.74 12.31 5.53
C GLY A 397 -12.02 11.41 4.32
N PHE A 398 -11.14 10.46 4.00
CA PHE A 398 -11.38 9.47 2.94
C PHE A 398 -12.51 8.49 3.26
N ARG A 399 -12.85 8.34 4.53
CA ARG A 399 -13.99 7.56 5.00
C ARG A 399 -14.87 8.38 5.95
N VAL A 400 -16.17 8.32 5.73
CA VAL A 400 -17.20 8.89 6.59
C VAL A 400 -18.17 7.77 6.94
N GLU A 401 -18.35 7.48 8.21
CA GLU A 401 -19.15 6.33 8.69
C GLU A 401 -18.74 5.02 8.04
N ASP A 402 -19.63 4.34 7.34
CA ASP A 402 -19.42 3.07 6.63
C ASP A 402 -19.05 3.24 5.14
N THR A 403 -18.90 4.48 4.68
CA THR A 403 -18.63 4.84 3.29
C THR A 403 -17.19 5.32 3.11
N ALA A 404 -16.46 4.69 2.18
CA ALA A 404 -15.17 5.18 1.69
C ALA A 404 -15.40 6.06 0.45
N TYR A 405 -15.12 7.35 0.56
CA TYR A 405 -15.11 8.25 -0.60
C TYR A 405 -13.84 8.08 -1.42
N GLY A 406 -12.76 7.69 -0.79
CA GLY A 406 -11.48 7.42 -1.40
C GLY A 406 -10.64 6.50 -0.53
N ARG A 407 -9.50 6.06 -1.08
CA ARG A 407 -8.50 5.23 -0.40
C ARG A 407 -7.11 5.63 -0.86
N PRO A 408 -6.27 6.24 0.01
CA PRO A 408 -4.91 6.63 -0.38
C PRO A 408 -4.02 5.42 -0.62
N VAL A 409 -3.26 5.44 -1.71
CA VAL A 409 -2.31 4.39 -2.09
C VAL A 409 -0.90 4.99 -2.22
N GLY A 410 -0.45 5.28 -3.42
CA GLY A 410 0.86 5.87 -3.68
C GLY A 410 0.94 7.32 -3.22
N VAL A 411 2.05 7.66 -2.60
CA VAL A 411 2.38 9.03 -2.18
C VAL A 411 3.76 9.41 -2.71
N ILE A 412 3.93 10.63 -3.22
CA ILE A 412 5.21 11.09 -3.75
C ILE A 412 5.34 12.61 -3.65
N ILE A 413 6.55 13.12 -3.45
CA ILE A 413 6.82 14.56 -3.52
C ILE A 413 6.94 14.97 -4.98
N ALA A 414 6.13 15.95 -5.39
CA ALA A 414 6.18 16.57 -6.70
C ALA A 414 7.37 17.53 -6.82
N ARG A 415 7.68 17.95 -8.05
CA ARG A 415 8.82 18.84 -8.32
C ARG A 415 8.66 20.20 -7.66
N ASP A 416 7.45 20.70 -7.48
CA ASP A 416 7.13 21.95 -6.77
C ASP A 416 7.22 21.83 -5.24
N GLY A 417 7.48 20.63 -4.71
CA GLY A 417 7.56 20.32 -3.29
C GLY A 417 6.21 20.00 -2.63
N SER A 418 5.13 19.92 -3.38
CA SER A 418 3.84 19.43 -2.90
C SER A 418 3.85 17.91 -2.76
N LEU A 419 2.91 17.37 -1.98
CA LEU A 419 2.69 15.91 -1.86
C LEU A 419 1.53 15.51 -2.77
N LEU A 420 1.80 14.57 -3.70
CA LEU A 420 0.75 13.94 -4.51
C LEU A 420 0.33 12.63 -3.86
N VAL A 421 -0.97 12.35 -3.90
CA VAL A 421 -1.61 11.18 -3.29
C VAL A 421 -2.53 10.51 -4.31
N ALA A 422 -2.21 9.29 -4.73
CA ALA A 422 -3.11 8.48 -5.55
C ALA A 422 -4.26 7.94 -4.69
N ASP A 423 -5.48 8.05 -5.21
CA ASP A 423 -6.72 7.64 -4.57
C ASP A 423 -7.47 6.69 -5.51
N ASP A 424 -7.30 5.40 -5.31
CA ASP A 424 -7.80 4.37 -6.23
C ASP A 424 -9.33 4.28 -6.24
N ALA A 425 -9.96 4.35 -5.07
CA ALA A 425 -11.43 4.30 -4.95
C ALA A 425 -12.09 5.61 -5.41
N GLY A 426 -11.40 6.74 -5.24
CA GLY A 426 -11.87 8.05 -5.69
C GLY A 426 -11.60 8.35 -7.17
N GLY A 427 -10.72 7.59 -7.83
CA GLY A 427 -10.34 7.81 -9.22
C GLY A 427 -9.60 9.12 -9.44
N LYS A 428 -8.77 9.53 -8.46
CA LYS A 428 -8.14 10.86 -8.41
C LYS A 428 -6.67 10.80 -7.98
N VAL A 429 -5.97 11.87 -8.31
CA VAL A 429 -4.71 12.24 -7.65
C VAL A 429 -4.95 13.57 -6.92
N TRP A 430 -4.73 13.56 -5.61
CA TRP A 430 -4.82 14.74 -4.76
C TRP A 430 -3.46 15.42 -4.64
N ARG A 431 -3.43 16.75 -4.59
CA ARG A 431 -2.23 17.55 -4.32
C ARG A 431 -2.39 18.25 -2.98
N VAL A 432 -1.42 18.02 -2.09
CA VAL A 432 -1.33 18.71 -0.79
C VAL A 432 -0.19 19.72 -0.86
N SER A 433 -0.45 20.95 -0.51
CA SER A 433 0.54 22.05 -0.50
C SER A 433 0.51 22.81 0.83
N GLY A 434 1.52 23.61 1.13
CA GLY A 434 1.47 24.58 2.22
C GLY A 434 0.40 25.62 1.93
N ALA A 435 -0.42 25.99 2.93
CA ALA A 435 -1.42 27.03 2.76
C ALA A 435 -0.74 28.39 2.48
N ALA A 436 -1.35 29.20 1.60
CA ALA A 436 -0.86 30.54 1.30
C ALA A 436 -0.76 31.36 2.60
N GLY A 437 0.45 31.82 2.94
CA GLY A 437 0.75 32.51 4.21
C GLY A 437 1.62 31.70 5.19
N SER A 438 1.84 30.39 4.96
CA SER A 438 2.76 29.56 5.77
C SER A 438 4.21 29.58 5.27
N VAL A 439 4.49 30.22 4.15
CA VAL A 439 5.85 30.38 3.63
C VAL A 439 6.52 31.54 4.40
N GLN A 440 7.14 31.22 5.54
CA GLN A 440 8.17 32.11 6.07
C GLN A 440 9.30 32.14 5.06
N THR A 441 9.55 33.33 4.51
CA THR A 441 10.74 33.67 3.73
C THR A 441 11.96 33.12 4.44
N ALA A 442 12.61 32.10 3.87
CA ALA A 442 13.95 31.74 4.26
C ALA A 442 14.83 33.00 4.03
N ALA A 443 15.30 33.59 5.09
CA ALA A 443 16.28 34.66 5.03
C ALA A 443 17.49 34.18 4.23
N ARG A 444 17.94 35.03 3.33
CA ARG A 444 19.08 34.88 2.41
C ARG A 444 20.38 34.60 3.17
#